data_9764ff3eec7c383ac8a4edc73279471b
#
_entry.id   9764ff3eec7c383ac8a4edc73279471b
#
_cell.length_a   1.000
_cell.length_b   1.000
_cell.length_c   1.000
_cell.angle_alpha   90.00
_cell.angle_beta   90.00
_cell.angle_gamma   90.00
#
_symmetry.space_group_name_H-M   'P 1'
#
loop_
_entity.id
_entity.type
_entity.pdbx_description
1 polymer ?
#
loop_
_entity_poly.entity_id
_entity_poly.type
_entity_poly.pdbx_seq_one_letter_code
_entity_poly.pdbx_strand_id
1 'polypeptide(L)'
;MLAAVLVLAACSKGLPEASPADERRAEAARPTDALLAQKYERACLTCHASIASKAPLTGFVAHWQVRLQQGMPTLVAHVRDGFQGMPARGFCNDCSDQDFAALIVFMSQPHNSKE
;
A
#
# COMPACT_ATOMS: atom_id res chain seq x y z
N MET A 1 -35.06 26.08 32.77
CA MET A 1 -34.81 24.79 32.06
C MET A 1 -33.57 24.96 31.20
N LEU A 2 -32.39 24.51 31.67
CA LEU A 2 -31.17 24.49 30.88
C LEU A 2 -31.10 23.18 30.11
N ALA A 3 -31.14 23.25 28.79
CA ALA A 3 -30.91 22.10 27.91
C ALA A 3 -29.39 21.89 27.79
N ALA A 4 -28.88 20.80 28.37
CA ALA A 4 -27.48 20.40 28.15
C ALA A 4 -27.34 19.81 26.76
N VAL A 5 -26.62 20.50 25.88
CA VAL A 5 -26.22 19.99 24.56
C VAL A 5 -25.03 19.06 24.79
N LEU A 6 -25.26 17.76 24.69
CA LEU A 6 -24.19 16.78 24.66
C LEU A 6 -23.50 16.86 23.28
N VAL A 7 -22.33 17.47 23.24
CA VAL A 7 -21.46 17.42 22.06
C VAL A 7 -20.78 16.05 22.06
N LEU A 8 -21.29 15.14 21.25
CA LEU A 8 -20.56 13.89 20.93
C LEU A 8 -19.34 14.26 20.08
N ALA A 9 -18.19 14.32 20.74
CA ALA A 9 -16.92 14.37 20.01
C ALA A 9 -16.70 13.01 19.33
N ALA A 10 -17.04 12.91 18.06
CA ALA A 10 -16.69 11.76 17.23
C ALA A 10 -15.17 11.81 17.01
N CYS A 11 -14.43 11.01 17.78
CA CYS A 11 -13.02 10.74 17.49
C CYS A 11 -12.97 9.88 16.22
N SER A 12 -12.79 10.49 15.03
CA SER A 12 -12.42 9.77 13.83
C SER A 12 -10.97 9.33 14.00
N LYS A 13 -10.76 8.08 14.40
CA LYS A 13 -9.42 7.48 14.38
C LYS A 13 -9.02 7.31 12.93
N GLY A 14 -8.02 8.08 12.46
CA GLY A 14 -7.37 7.86 11.18
C GLY A 14 -6.69 6.47 11.13
N LEU A 15 -6.21 6.08 9.95
CA LEU A 15 -5.43 4.85 9.83
C LEU A 15 -4.19 4.92 10.73
N PRO A 16 -3.75 3.78 11.29
CA PRO A 16 -2.49 3.73 12.03
C PRO A 16 -1.34 4.26 11.17
N GLU A 17 -0.42 4.97 11.79
CA GLU A 17 0.81 5.41 11.13
C GLU A 17 1.86 4.31 11.19
N ALA A 18 2.58 4.13 10.08
CA ALA A 18 3.69 3.20 10.02
C ALA A 18 4.89 3.75 10.79
N SER A 19 5.61 2.86 11.47
CA SER A 19 6.82 3.18 12.23
C SER A 19 8.08 3.06 11.35
N PRO A 20 9.23 3.61 11.80
CA PRO A 20 10.51 3.36 11.13
C PRO A 20 10.87 1.88 11.01
N ALA A 21 10.42 1.04 11.93
CA ALA A 21 10.60 -0.41 11.83
C ALA A 21 9.77 -1.03 10.71
N ASP A 22 8.55 -0.53 10.49
CA ASP A 22 7.72 -0.93 9.35
C ASP A 22 8.36 -0.55 8.02
N GLU A 23 8.94 0.65 7.94
CA GLU A 23 9.67 1.09 6.74
C GLU A 23 10.87 0.19 6.44
N ARG A 24 11.68 -0.15 7.44
CA ARG A 24 12.82 -1.09 7.25
C ARG A 24 12.36 -2.46 6.76
N ARG A 25 11.23 -2.97 7.25
CA ARG A 25 10.64 -4.22 6.75
C ARG A 25 10.20 -4.09 5.30
N ALA A 26 9.56 -2.98 4.96
CA ALA A 26 9.15 -2.70 3.59
C ALA A 26 10.34 -2.61 2.63
N GLU A 27 11.42 -1.94 3.04
CA GLU A 27 12.65 -1.82 2.25
C GLU A 27 13.31 -3.18 1.98
N ALA A 28 13.23 -4.11 2.93
CA ALA A 28 13.85 -5.43 2.83
C ALA A 28 12.99 -6.46 2.09
N ALA A 29 11.67 -6.29 2.04
CA ALA A 29 10.75 -7.26 1.49
C ALA A 29 10.85 -7.36 -0.05
N ARG A 30 10.85 -8.59 -0.57
CA ARG A 30 10.87 -8.87 -2.02
C ARG A 30 9.91 -9.99 -2.37
N PRO A 31 9.25 -9.92 -3.55
CA PRO A 31 8.57 -11.08 -4.09
C PRO A 31 9.51 -12.27 -4.23
N THR A 32 8.98 -13.49 -4.04
CA THR A 32 9.77 -14.72 -4.19
C THR A 32 10.04 -15.07 -5.65
N ASP A 33 9.13 -14.71 -6.56
CA ASP A 33 9.35 -14.82 -8.00
C ASP A 33 10.39 -13.80 -8.45
N ALA A 34 11.46 -14.26 -9.11
CA ALA A 34 12.59 -13.41 -9.46
C ALA A 34 12.22 -12.32 -10.50
N LEU A 35 11.36 -12.62 -11.46
CA LEU A 35 10.93 -11.64 -12.46
C LEU A 35 10.02 -10.58 -11.84
N LEU A 36 9.12 -11.01 -10.97
CA LEU A 36 8.25 -10.11 -10.23
C LEU A 36 9.04 -9.22 -9.28
N ALA A 37 10.07 -9.76 -8.61
CA ALA A 37 10.99 -9.00 -7.77
C ALA A 37 11.70 -7.89 -8.53
N GLN A 38 12.19 -8.17 -9.74
CA GLN A 38 12.83 -7.18 -10.60
C GLN A 38 11.85 -6.04 -10.97
N LYS A 39 10.61 -6.38 -11.35
CA LYS A 39 9.56 -5.41 -11.65
C LYS A 39 9.23 -4.56 -10.42
N TYR A 40 9.08 -5.18 -9.26
CA TYR A 40 8.83 -4.52 -8.00
C TYR A 40 9.94 -3.53 -7.63
N GLU A 41 11.19 -3.96 -7.66
CA GLU A 41 12.34 -3.12 -7.33
C GLU A 41 12.47 -1.90 -8.23
N ARG A 42 12.25 -2.10 -9.52
CA ARG A 42 12.40 -1.04 -10.51
C ARG A 42 11.28 -0.02 -10.44
N ALA A 43 10.03 -0.45 -10.20
CA ALA A 43 8.84 0.39 -10.39
C ALA A 43 8.12 0.77 -9.10
N CYS A 44 8.06 -0.11 -8.10
CA CYS A 44 7.18 0.03 -6.94
C CYS A 44 7.92 0.47 -5.66
N LEU A 45 9.11 -0.07 -5.46
CA LEU A 45 9.87 0.00 -4.20
C LEU A 45 10.09 1.45 -3.72
N THR A 46 10.48 2.34 -4.60
CA THR A 46 10.85 3.71 -4.23
C THR A 46 9.74 4.43 -3.47
N CYS A 47 8.50 4.24 -3.88
CA CYS A 47 7.35 4.87 -3.24
C CYS A 47 6.73 3.98 -2.15
N HIS A 48 6.56 2.69 -2.42
CA HIS A 48 5.85 1.79 -1.52
C HIS A 48 6.72 1.21 -0.39
N ALA A 49 8.00 1.53 -0.33
CA ALA A 49 8.87 1.23 0.80
C ALA A 49 9.34 2.49 1.54
N SER A 50 8.67 3.62 1.33
CA SER A 50 9.00 4.89 1.97
C SER A 50 7.77 5.53 2.62
N ILE A 51 7.84 5.80 3.91
CA ILE A 51 6.79 6.54 4.64
C ILE A 51 6.63 7.95 4.07
N ALA A 52 7.73 8.57 3.70
CA ALA A 52 7.74 9.94 3.18
C ALA A 52 6.96 10.10 1.87
N SER A 53 6.83 9.06 1.07
CA SER A 53 6.05 9.08 -0.18
C SER A 53 4.55 9.17 0.05
N LYS A 54 4.08 8.78 1.24
CA LYS A 54 2.65 8.66 1.62
C LYS A 54 1.87 7.63 0.80
N ALA A 55 2.55 6.81 0.01
CA ALA A 55 1.95 5.64 -0.62
C ALA A 55 1.64 4.55 0.42
N PRO A 56 0.70 3.64 0.16
CA PRO A 56 0.50 2.48 1.04
C PRO A 56 1.80 1.69 1.17
N LEU A 57 2.27 1.52 2.40
CA LEU A 57 3.56 0.91 2.67
C LEU A 57 3.51 -0.60 2.50
N THR A 58 4.44 -1.15 1.75
CA THR A 58 4.58 -2.61 1.57
C THR A 58 4.67 -3.32 2.91
N GLY A 59 3.79 -4.31 3.11
CA GLY A 59 3.74 -5.11 4.32
C GLY A 59 3.02 -4.49 5.51
N PHE A 60 2.63 -3.22 5.42
CA PHE A 60 1.85 -2.56 6.47
C PHE A 60 0.36 -2.75 6.24
N VAL A 61 -0.18 -3.83 6.79
CA VAL A 61 -1.51 -4.35 6.52
C VAL A 61 -2.63 -3.32 6.65
N ALA A 62 -2.54 -2.44 7.66
CA ALA A 62 -3.57 -1.44 7.90
C ALA A 62 -3.78 -0.48 6.71
N HIS A 63 -2.72 -0.14 5.97
CA HIS A 63 -2.82 0.68 4.77
C HIS A 63 -3.55 -0.03 3.62
N TRP A 64 -3.45 -1.35 3.57
CA TRP A 64 -3.98 -2.16 2.46
C TRP A 64 -5.39 -2.67 2.71
N GLN A 65 -5.76 -2.98 3.94
CA GLN A 65 -7.08 -3.52 4.26
C GLN A 65 -8.21 -2.64 3.74
N VAL A 66 -8.14 -1.34 3.97
CA VAL A 66 -9.17 -0.39 3.49
C VAL A 66 -9.24 -0.33 1.96
N ARG A 67 -8.10 -0.51 1.30
CA ARG A 67 -8.01 -0.50 -0.17
C ARG A 67 -8.54 -1.80 -0.76
N LEU A 68 -8.20 -2.93 -0.18
CA LEU A 68 -8.66 -4.25 -0.63
C LEU A 68 -10.18 -4.40 -0.58
N GLN A 69 -10.87 -3.63 0.26
CA GLN A 69 -12.33 -3.61 0.30
C GLN A 69 -12.97 -3.15 -1.02
N GLN A 70 -12.25 -2.38 -1.84
CA GLN A 70 -12.70 -1.96 -3.16
C GLN A 70 -12.67 -3.09 -4.19
N GLY A 71 -12.00 -4.20 -3.88
CA GLY A 71 -11.81 -5.34 -4.76
C GLY A 71 -10.59 -5.22 -5.66
N MET A 72 -10.00 -6.36 -5.98
CA MET A 72 -8.77 -6.44 -6.79
C MET A 72 -8.92 -5.79 -8.18
N PRO A 73 -10.04 -5.98 -8.92
CA PRO A 73 -10.21 -5.33 -10.22
C PRO A 73 -10.11 -3.80 -10.17
N THR A 74 -10.64 -3.18 -9.12
CA THR A 74 -10.54 -1.72 -8.91
C THR A 74 -9.11 -1.31 -8.62
N LEU A 75 -8.40 -2.03 -7.75
CA LEU A 75 -7.00 -1.73 -7.43
C LEU A 75 -6.08 -1.89 -8.64
N VAL A 76 -6.28 -2.93 -9.44
CA VAL A 76 -5.53 -3.14 -10.69
C VAL A 76 -5.79 -1.98 -11.67
N ALA A 77 -7.04 -1.54 -11.80
CA ALA A 77 -7.38 -0.39 -12.64
C ALA A 77 -6.70 0.90 -12.14
N HIS A 78 -6.63 1.14 -10.83
CA HIS A 78 -5.92 2.28 -10.26
C HIS A 78 -4.43 2.26 -10.61
N VAL A 79 -3.80 1.11 -10.57
CA VAL A 79 -2.38 0.98 -10.97
C VAL A 79 -2.22 1.22 -12.47
N ARG A 80 -3.03 0.56 -13.29
CA ARG A 80 -2.95 0.67 -14.74
C ARG A 80 -3.17 2.09 -15.24
N ASP A 81 -4.19 2.75 -14.73
CA ASP A 81 -4.67 4.04 -15.24
C ASP A 81 -4.06 5.22 -14.49
N GLY A 82 -3.43 4.99 -13.34
CA GLY A 82 -2.99 6.00 -12.39
C GLY A 82 -4.08 6.38 -11.41
N PHE A 83 -3.69 6.76 -10.21
CA PHE A 83 -4.64 7.11 -9.15
C PHE A 83 -4.00 8.06 -8.13
N GLN A 84 -4.60 9.24 -7.95
CA GLN A 84 -4.06 10.26 -7.04
C GLN A 84 -2.58 10.55 -7.35
N GLY A 85 -1.67 10.45 -6.37
CA GLY A 85 -0.24 10.63 -6.56
C GLY A 85 0.50 9.48 -7.25
N MET A 86 -0.18 8.36 -7.53
CA MET A 86 0.41 7.23 -8.20
C MET A 86 0.34 7.40 -9.73
N PRO A 87 1.47 7.40 -10.45
CA PRO A 87 1.45 7.49 -11.91
C PRO A 87 0.88 6.23 -12.56
N ALA A 88 0.37 6.37 -13.78
CA ALA A 88 -0.14 5.25 -14.55
C ALA A 88 0.90 4.15 -14.65
N ARG A 89 0.48 2.91 -14.41
CA ARG A 89 1.27 1.69 -14.40
C ARG A 89 2.34 1.64 -13.29
N GLY A 90 2.41 2.65 -12.39
CA GLY A 90 3.47 2.73 -11.38
C GLY A 90 4.87 2.72 -12.00
N PHE A 91 5.04 3.30 -13.18
CA PHE A 91 6.25 3.23 -14.01
C PHE A 91 6.64 1.81 -14.48
N CYS A 92 5.79 0.82 -14.31
CA CYS A 92 6.03 -0.54 -14.81
C CYS A 92 5.39 -0.74 -16.20
N ASN A 93 6.05 -0.27 -17.23
CA ASN A 93 5.52 -0.33 -18.59
C ASN A 93 5.44 -1.75 -19.17
N ASP A 94 6.21 -2.68 -18.61
CA ASP A 94 6.24 -4.09 -18.98
C ASP A 94 5.46 -5.01 -18.02
N CYS A 95 4.69 -4.44 -17.10
CA CYS A 95 3.78 -5.19 -16.24
C CYS A 95 2.43 -5.43 -16.94
N SER A 96 1.93 -6.65 -16.82
CA SER A 96 0.55 -6.99 -17.15
C SER A 96 -0.41 -6.67 -15.98
N ASP A 97 -1.72 -6.71 -16.22
CA ASP A 97 -2.71 -6.63 -15.15
C ASP A 97 -2.54 -7.77 -14.13
N GLN A 98 -2.12 -8.93 -14.59
CA GLN A 98 -1.81 -10.07 -13.72
C GLN A 98 -0.58 -9.79 -12.83
N ASP A 99 0.44 -9.15 -13.37
CA ASP A 99 1.59 -8.69 -12.58
C ASP A 99 1.16 -7.67 -11.54
N PHE A 100 0.33 -6.71 -11.90
CA PHE A 100 -0.20 -5.73 -10.95
C PHE A 100 -0.98 -6.39 -9.82
N ALA A 101 -1.84 -7.36 -10.13
CA ALA A 101 -2.57 -8.10 -9.10
C ALA A 101 -1.61 -8.86 -8.15
N ALA A 102 -0.61 -9.52 -8.69
CA ALA A 102 0.40 -10.23 -7.90
C ALA A 102 1.24 -9.29 -7.02
N LEU A 103 1.58 -8.11 -7.54
CA LEU A 103 2.31 -7.07 -6.79
C LEU A 103 1.45 -6.49 -5.67
N ILE A 104 0.17 -6.24 -5.90
CA ILE A 104 -0.77 -5.79 -4.85
C ILE A 104 -0.89 -6.86 -3.76
N VAL A 105 -1.03 -8.12 -4.11
CA VAL A 105 -1.05 -9.23 -3.14
C VAL A 105 0.23 -9.24 -2.31
N PHE A 106 1.38 -9.13 -2.95
CA PHE A 106 2.67 -9.08 -2.26
C PHE A 106 2.74 -7.89 -1.29
N MET A 107 2.43 -6.68 -1.74
CA MET A 107 2.54 -5.48 -0.91
C MET A 107 1.52 -5.45 0.24
N SER A 108 0.37 -6.10 0.08
CA SER A 108 -0.71 -6.09 1.08
C SER A 108 -0.55 -7.13 2.19
N GLN A 109 0.42 -8.03 2.08
CA GLN A 109 0.71 -9.06 3.08
C GLN A 109 1.77 -8.58 4.08
N PRO A 110 1.72 -9.07 5.33
CA PRO A 110 2.77 -8.77 6.30
C PRO A 110 4.09 -9.44 5.88
N HIS A 111 5.17 -8.73 6.02
CA HIS A 111 6.52 -9.24 5.81
C HIS A 111 7.30 -9.16 7.12
N ASN A 112 7.66 -10.32 7.64
CA ASN A 112 8.49 -10.41 8.82
C ASN A 112 9.96 -10.35 8.38
N SER A 113 10.75 -9.50 9.05
CA SER A 113 12.19 -9.61 8.94
C SER A 113 12.58 -11.01 9.43
N LYS A 114 13.20 -11.79 8.58
CA LYS A 114 13.92 -12.96 9.10
C LYS A 114 15.09 -12.41 9.91
N GLU A 115 15.00 -12.61 11.19
CA GLU A 115 16.13 -12.40 12.07
C GLU A 115 17.26 -13.38 11.72
#